data_9118ab3743dbb84a68d819365adffdc5
#
_entry.id   9118ab3743dbb84a68d819365adffdc5
#
_cell.length_a   1.000
_cell.length_b   1.000
_cell.length_c   1.000
_cell.angle_alpha   90.00
_cell.angle_beta   90.00
_cell.angle_gamma   90.00
#
_symmetry.space_group_name_H-M   'P 1'
#
loop_
_entity.id
_entity.type
_entity.pdbx_description
1 polymer ?
#
loop_
_entity_poly.entity_id
_entity_poly.type
_entity_poly.pdbx_seq_one_letter_code
_entity_poly.pdbx_strand_id
1 'polypeptide(L)'
;MARRALPVSLYNGVNTSPAYTFRVSGISADVIAQYRHLSNEELQKHRVIRLVADEKPGFPCRVSLVDAEIGESVLLLNFEHLPGLSPYRSVGPIFVRESASETYSKANEIPEVLLFPGRLLSVRAYDDNDMLVGADAINGVDIEQSIQRFFGDARVAYIHVHNARPGCYACRVDRA
;
A
#
# COMPACT_ATOMS: atom_id res chain seq x y z
N MET A 1 -30.49 6.81 -12.47
CA MET A 1 -29.82 5.76 -13.28
C MET A 1 -29.38 4.64 -12.33
N ALA A 2 -29.96 3.47 -12.48
CA ALA A 2 -29.71 2.35 -11.58
C ALA A 2 -28.33 1.72 -11.85
N ARG A 3 -27.50 1.60 -10.82
CA ARG A 3 -26.22 0.87 -10.87
C ARG A 3 -26.54 -0.63 -10.99
N ARG A 4 -26.17 -1.21 -12.11
CA ARG A 4 -26.31 -2.65 -12.36
C ARG A 4 -25.20 -3.37 -11.56
N ALA A 5 -25.59 -4.19 -10.59
CA ALA A 5 -24.66 -5.11 -9.91
C ALA A 5 -24.15 -6.14 -10.92
N LEU A 6 -22.83 -6.34 -10.97
CA LEU A 6 -22.22 -7.39 -11.79
C LEU A 6 -22.41 -8.77 -11.14
N PRO A 7 -22.64 -9.83 -11.91
CA PRO A 7 -22.87 -11.16 -11.36
C PRO A 7 -21.57 -11.74 -10.76
N VAL A 8 -21.69 -12.36 -9.60
CA VAL A 8 -20.63 -13.19 -8.99
C VAL A 8 -20.48 -14.45 -9.85
N SER A 9 -19.38 -14.53 -10.60
CA SER A 9 -19.00 -15.73 -11.34
C SER A 9 -18.24 -16.71 -10.44
N LEU A 10 -18.74 -17.94 -10.36
CA LEU A 10 -18.10 -19.07 -9.69
C LEU A 10 -16.83 -19.46 -10.47
N TYR A 11 -15.67 -19.25 -9.87
CA TYR A 11 -14.39 -19.62 -10.45
C TYR A 11 -13.99 -21.05 -10.06
N ASN A 12 -13.98 -21.95 -11.07
CA ASN A 12 -13.31 -23.24 -11.00
C ASN A 12 -11.80 -23.02 -11.21
N GLY A 13 -10.99 -23.56 -10.29
CA GLY A 13 -9.54 -23.41 -10.31
C GLY A 13 -8.90 -23.96 -11.58
N VAL A 14 -8.27 -23.07 -12.34
CA VAL A 14 -7.29 -23.41 -13.40
C VAL A 14 -6.00 -22.69 -13.04
N ASN A 15 -4.93 -23.47 -12.90
CA ASN A 15 -3.59 -22.97 -12.67
C ASN A 15 -3.10 -22.26 -13.95
N THR A 16 -3.37 -20.96 -14.06
CA THR A 16 -2.88 -20.13 -15.17
C THR A 16 -1.85 -19.16 -14.63
N SER A 17 -0.71 -19.04 -15.33
CA SER A 17 0.22 -17.93 -15.16
C SER A 17 -0.56 -16.62 -15.08
N PRO A 18 -0.15 -15.63 -14.26
CA PRO A 18 -0.89 -14.38 -14.13
C PRO A 18 -1.10 -13.75 -15.51
N ALA A 19 -2.34 -13.41 -15.83
CA ALA A 19 -2.71 -12.83 -17.13
C ALA A 19 -2.06 -11.45 -17.34
N TYR A 20 -1.74 -10.76 -16.23
CA TYR A 20 -1.09 -9.45 -16.21
C TYR A 20 0.13 -9.49 -15.30
N THR A 21 1.26 -8.99 -15.79
CA THR A 21 2.43 -8.70 -14.96
C THR A 21 2.20 -7.40 -14.20
N PHE A 22 2.67 -7.36 -12.97
CA PHE A 22 2.50 -6.20 -12.09
C PHE A 22 3.78 -5.93 -11.30
N ARG A 23 3.90 -4.73 -10.77
CA ARG A 23 4.97 -4.32 -9.88
C ARG A 23 4.39 -3.75 -8.60
N VAL A 24 4.76 -4.30 -7.47
CA VAL A 24 4.47 -3.74 -6.15
C VAL A 24 5.61 -2.82 -5.73
N SER A 25 5.27 -1.60 -5.32
CA SER A 25 6.27 -0.60 -4.92
C SER A 25 5.89 0.04 -3.60
N GLY A 26 6.89 0.17 -2.71
CA GLY A 26 6.84 1.06 -1.56
C GLY A 26 6.97 2.53 -1.98
N ILE A 27 6.92 3.44 -1.01
CA ILE A 27 7.22 4.85 -1.23
C ILE A 27 8.74 5.07 -1.35
N SER A 28 9.16 6.16 -2.00
CA SER A 28 10.61 6.47 -2.12
C SER A 28 11.30 6.57 -0.76
N ALA A 29 12.50 6.00 -0.66
CA ALA A 29 13.35 6.12 0.51
C ALA A 29 13.77 7.59 0.78
N ASP A 30 13.69 8.47 -0.21
CA ASP A 30 13.97 9.89 -0.05
C ASP A 30 13.03 10.59 0.94
N VAL A 31 11.82 10.07 1.10
CA VAL A 31 10.84 10.60 2.06
C VAL A 31 11.40 10.63 3.48
N ILE A 32 12.20 9.62 3.87
CA ILE A 32 12.77 9.55 5.21
C ILE A 32 14.10 10.29 5.33
N ALA A 33 14.81 10.51 4.23
CA ALA A 33 16.15 11.10 4.26
C ALA A 33 16.19 12.44 5.02
N GLN A 34 15.17 13.28 4.85
CA GLN A 34 15.04 14.58 5.50
C GLN A 34 14.80 14.51 7.03
N TYR A 35 14.38 13.36 7.57
CA TYR A 35 14.03 13.18 8.98
C TYR A 35 15.05 12.37 9.77
N ARG A 36 15.92 11.62 9.09
CA ARG A 36 16.75 10.56 9.68
C ARG A 36 17.66 11.02 10.81
N HIS A 37 18.13 12.27 10.79
CA HIS A 37 19.09 12.81 11.75
C HIS A 37 18.50 13.88 12.67
N LEU A 38 17.20 14.12 12.58
CA LEU A 38 16.54 15.15 13.39
C LEU A 38 16.33 14.67 14.82
N SER A 39 16.45 15.57 15.78
CA SER A 39 16.04 15.36 17.17
C SER A 39 14.51 15.18 17.25
N ASN A 40 14.02 14.65 18.36
CA ASN A 40 12.56 14.52 18.57
C ASN A 40 11.85 15.87 18.56
N GLU A 41 12.49 16.93 19.05
CA GLU A 41 11.97 18.30 19.03
C GLU A 41 11.86 18.86 17.61
N GLU A 42 12.84 18.55 16.76
CA GLU A 42 12.81 18.93 15.35
C GLU A 42 11.76 18.15 14.58
N LEU A 43 11.68 16.82 14.78
CA LEU A 43 10.63 15.97 14.19
C LEU A 43 9.22 16.49 14.53
N GLN A 44 9.00 16.92 15.77
CA GLN A 44 7.72 17.45 16.21
C GLN A 44 7.30 18.70 15.43
N LYS A 45 8.25 19.57 15.04
CA LYS A 45 7.96 20.73 14.18
C LYS A 45 7.43 20.32 12.81
N HIS A 46 7.82 19.13 12.34
CA HIS A 46 7.34 18.51 11.09
C HIS A 46 6.10 17.61 11.29
N ARG A 47 5.55 17.55 12.53
CA ARG A 47 4.46 16.63 12.90
C ARG A 47 4.82 15.17 12.66
N VAL A 48 6.08 14.82 12.86
CA VAL A 48 6.62 13.46 12.80
C VAL A 48 6.93 13.01 14.22
N ILE A 49 6.61 11.75 14.53
CA ILE A 49 6.83 11.14 15.84
C ILE A 49 7.77 9.95 15.66
N ARG A 50 8.87 9.93 16.43
CA ARG A 50 9.73 8.75 16.53
C ARG A 50 9.17 7.81 17.59
N LEU A 51 9.01 6.55 17.22
CA LEU A 51 8.55 5.45 18.08
C LEU A 51 9.60 4.34 18.08
N VAL A 52 9.51 3.47 19.05
CA VAL A 52 10.26 2.20 19.07
C VAL A 52 9.23 1.09 18.90
N ALA A 53 9.44 0.20 17.93
CA ALA A 53 8.56 -0.93 17.71
C ALA A 53 8.60 -1.86 18.94
N ASP A 54 7.46 -2.09 19.56
CA ASP A 54 7.28 -2.90 20.76
C ASP A 54 6.56 -4.23 20.50
N GLU A 55 6.05 -4.40 19.29
CA GLU A 55 5.43 -5.65 18.83
C GLU A 55 5.78 -5.94 17.35
N LYS A 56 5.63 -7.19 16.93
CA LYS A 56 5.74 -7.62 15.54
C LYS A 56 4.74 -8.77 15.28
N PRO A 57 3.83 -8.61 14.29
CA PRO A 57 3.65 -7.45 13.42
C PRO A 57 2.96 -6.26 14.14
N GLY A 58 3.32 -5.02 13.79
CA GLY A 58 2.73 -3.82 14.38
C GLY A 58 3.09 -2.54 13.62
N PHE A 59 4.30 -2.48 13.08
CA PHE A 59 4.88 -1.28 12.49
C PHE A 59 5.34 -1.51 11.03
N PRO A 60 4.38 -1.71 10.09
CA PRO A 60 4.72 -1.99 8.69
C PRO A 60 5.33 -0.77 7.99
N CYS A 61 6.58 -0.90 7.55
CA CYS A 61 7.30 0.16 6.83
C CYS A 61 6.78 0.33 5.41
N ARG A 62 6.50 1.56 5.00
CA ARG A 62 5.99 1.87 3.64
C ARG A 62 7.08 2.01 2.58
N VAL A 63 8.35 2.10 3.00
CA VAL A 63 9.49 2.12 2.08
C VAL A 63 9.90 0.70 1.71
N SER A 64 10.28 -0.11 2.69
CA SER A 64 10.82 -1.45 2.48
C SER A 64 9.75 -2.56 2.40
N LEU A 65 8.48 -2.24 2.70
CA LEU A 65 7.35 -3.18 2.80
C LEU A 65 7.65 -4.40 3.70
N VAL A 66 8.38 -4.15 4.78
CA VAL A 66 8.71 -5.10 5.85
C VAL A 66 8.24 -4.52 7.18
N ASP A 67 7.74 -5.36 8.07
CA ASP A 67 7.41 -4.92 9.44
C ASP A 67 8.69 -4.65 10.24
N ALA A 68 8.69 -3.64 11.09
CA ALA A 68 9.86 -3.33 11.93
C ALA A 68 10.11 -4.46 12.95
N GLU A 69 11.38 -4.68 13.26
CA GLU A 69 11.77 -5.59 14.35
C GLU A 69 11.50 -4.92 15.71
N ILE A 70 11.23 -5.73 16.73
CA ILE A 70 11.08 -5.22 18.10
C ILE A 70 12.36 -4.50 18.52
N GLY A 71 12.22 -3.28 19.03
CA GLY A 71 13.33 -2.41 19.41
C GLY A 71 13.83 -1.50 18.27
N GLU A 72 13.33 -1.67 17.05
CA GLU A 72 13.72 -0.82 15.93
C GLU A 72 13.01 0.55 15.97
N SER A 73 13.75 1.59 15.57
CA SER A 73 13.21 2.95 15.48
C SER A 73 12.38 3.13 14.22
N VAL A 74 11.17 3.65 14.38
CA VAL A 74 10.23 3.96 13.30
C VAL A 74 9.71 5.38 13.42
N LEU A 75 9.47 6.01 12.28
CA LEU A 75 8.80 7.31 12.21
C LEU A 75 7.34 7.12 11.82
N LEU A 76 6.45 7.73 12.58
CA LEU A 76 5.06 7.96 12.22
C LEU A 76 4.95 9.35 11.62
N LEU A 77 4.59 9.43 10.35
CA LEU A 77 4.50 10.69 9.62
C LEU A 77 3.27 10.73 8.72
N ASN A 78 2.85 11.93 8.36
CA ASN A 78 1.76 12.15 7.42
C ASN A 78 2.31 12.16 5.99
N PHE A 79 1.74 11.35 5.11
CA PHE A 79 2.21 11.19 3.73
C PHE A 79 1.07 11.36 2.73
N GLU A 80 1.30 12.20 1.73
CA GLU A 80 0.38 12.38 0.61
C GLU A 80 0.64 11.27 -0.43
N HIS A 81 -0.16 10.20 -0.34
CA HIS A 81 0.00 9.04 -1.21
C HIS A 81 -0.74 9.17 -2.55
N LEU A 82 -1.67 10.11 -2.67
CA LEU A 82 -2.38 10.44 -3.91
C LEU A 82 -2.38 11.97 -4.09
N PRO A 83 -1.30 12.54 -4.68
CA PRO A 83 -1.11 13.98 -4.78
C PRO A 83 -1.82 14.65 -5.96
N GLY A 84 -2.50 13.89 -6.82
CA GLY A 84 -3.15 14.37 -8.03
C GLY A 84 -4.21 15.45 -7.80
N LEU A 85 -4.66 16.07 -8.88
CA LEU A 85 -5.70 17.12 -8.84
C LEU A 85 -7.13 16.56 -8.78
N SER A 86 -7.27 15.24 -8.65
CA SER A 86 -8.58 14.60 -8.56
C SER A 86 -9.24 14.84 -7.19
N PRO A 87 -10.58 14.71 -7.10
CA PRO A 87 -11.28 14.73 -5.82
C PRO A 87 -10.86 13.60 -4.85
N TYR A 88 -10.11 12.60 -5.33
CA TYR A 88 -9.57 11.50 -4.54
C TYR A 88 -8.20 11.79 -3.92
N ARG A 89 -7.64 13.01 -4.13
CA ARG A 89 -6.41 13.44 -3.46
C ARG A 89 -6.43 13.06 -1.99
N SER A 90 -5.39 12.35 -1.53
CA SER A 90 -5.42 11.73 -0.21
C SER A 90 -4.07 11.77 0.49
N VAL A 91 -4.15 12.04 1.78
CA VAL A 91 -3.02 12.09 2.71
C VAL A 91 -3.39 11.30 3.96
N GLY A 92 -2.41 10.67 4.60
CA GLY A 92 -2.66 9.91 5.83
C GLY A 92 -1.40 9.46 6.55
N PRO A 93 -1.55 8.97 7.80
CA PRO A 93 -0.43 8.54 8.60
C PRO A 93 0.16 7.22 8.07
N ILE A 94 1.49 7.16 8.07
CA ILE A 94 2.24 5.96 7.70
C ILE A 94 3.40 5.72 8.66
N PHE A 95 3.84 4.47 8.80
CA PHE A 95 5.09 4.10 9.44
C PHE A 95 6.20 3.92 8.41
N VAL A 96 7.40 4.40 8.76
CA VAL A 96 8.64 4.18 8.02
C VAL A 96 9.76 3.85 9.00
N ARG A 97 10.49 2.77 8.76
CA ARG A 97 11.68 2.42 9.56
C ARG A 97 12.79 3.45 9.29
N GLU A 98 13.44 3.97 10.33
CA GLU A 98 14.56 4.91 10.15
C GLU A 98 15.75 4.28 9.42
N SER A 99 15.91 2.95 9.54
CA SER A 99 16.92 2.16 8.85
C SER A 99 16.62 1.92 7.36
N ALA A 100 15.39 2.20 6.89
CA ALA A 100 15.00 1.91 5.50
C ALA A 100 15.77 2.80 4.52
N SER A 101 16.66 2.20 3.72
CA SER A 101 17.49 2.87 2.72
C SER A 101 17.12 2.54 1.28
N GLU A 102 16.38 1.45 1.07
CA GLU A 102 15.99 0.98 -0.24
C GLU A 102 14.47 0.88 -0.35
N THR A 103 13.95 1.41 -1.45
CA THR A 103 12.54 1.28 -1.80
C THR A 103 12.25 -0.12 -2.31
N TYR A 104 11.27 -0.80 -1.69
CA TYR A 104 10.76 -2.04 -2.25
C TYR A 104 10.19 -1.80 -3.65
N SER A 105 10.61 -2.59 -4.64
CA SER A 105 10.06 -2.54 -5.99
C SER A 105 10.30 -3.88 -6.69
N LYS A 106 9.29 -4.75 -6.70
CA LYS A 106 9.42 -6.09 -7.27
C LYS A 106 8.26 -6.44 -8.20
N ALA A 107 8.61 -7.11 -9.29
CA ALA A 107 7.63 -7.58 -10.27
C ALA A 107 7.08 -8.94 -9.85
N ASN A 108 5.75 -9.11 -9.93
CA ASN A 108 5.02 -10.34 -9.64
C ASN A 108 5.33 -10.96 -8.26
N GLU A 109 5.71 -10.13 -7.29
CA GLU A 109 5.97 -10.56 -5.92
C GLU A 109 5.12 -9.73 -4.94
N ILE A 110 4.34 -10.40 -4.12
CA ILE A 110 3.54 -9.78 -3.05
C ILE A 110 4.40 -9.76 -1.78
N PRO A 111 4.65 -8.59 -1.16
CA PRO A 111 5.41 -8.52 0.08
C PRO A 111 4.65 -9.16 1.25
N GLU A 112 5.39 -9.88 2.10
CA GLU A 112 4.85 -10.63 3.23
C GLU A 112 3.97 -9.78 4.15
N VAL A 113 4.30 -8.50 4.30
CA VAL A 113 3.54 -7.55 5.12
C VAL A 113 2.06 -7.44 4.73
N LEU A 114 1.70 -7.74 3.49
CA LEU A 114 0.31 -7.77 3.03
C LEU A 114 -0.38 -9.12 3.28
N LEU A 115 0.39 -10.19 3.45
CA LEU A 115 -0.09 -11.57 3.52
C LEU A 115 -0.35 -12.06 4.95
N PHE A 116 -0.08 -11.24 5.98
CA PHE A 116 -0.28 -11.67 7.38
C PHE A 116 -1.69 -12.19 7.62
N PRO A 117 -1.83 -13.32 8.33
CA PRO A 117 -3.12 -13.92 8.64
C PRO A 117 -4.09 -12.92 9.29
N GLY A 118 -5.31 -12.87 8.77
CA GLY A 118 -6.35 -11.93 9.24
C GLY A 118 -6.15 -10.47 8.83
N ARG A 119 -5.16 -10.16 7.99
CA ARG A 119 -5.00 -8.82 7.42
C ARG A 119 -6.08 -8.56 6.38
N LEU A 120 -6.90 -7.56 6.67
CA LEU A 120 -7.92 -7.07 5.76
C LEU A 120 -7.34 -5.87 4.99
N LEU A 121 -7.43 -5.93 3.66
CA LEU A 121 -6.94 -4.89 2.75
C LEU A 121 -8.09 -4.20 2.02
N SER A 122 -7.97 -2.90 1.82
CA SER A 122 -8.78 -2.13 0.87
C SER A 122 -7.95 -1.91 -0.39
N VAL A 123 -8.38 -2.49 -1.49
CA VAL A 123 -7.75 -2.37 -2.81
C VAL A 123 -8.51 -1.34 -3.61
N ARG A 124 -7.86 -0.31 -4.11
CA ARG A 124 -8.47 0.83 -4.82
C ARG A 124 -7.79 1.01 -6.17
N ALA A 125 -8.54 0.80 -7.23
CA ALA A 125 -8.05 0.91 -8.60
C ALA A 125 -8.39 2.30 -9.18
N TYR A 126 -7.39 2.94 -9.77
CA TYR A 126 -7.48 4.30 -10.32
C TYR A 126 -7.15 4.32 -11.81
N ASP A 127 -7.72 5.27 -12.52
CA ASP A 127 -7.36 5.60 -13.91
C ASP A 127 -6.18 6.59 -13.99
N ASP A 128 -5.79 6.98 -15.21
CA ASP A 128 -4.70 7.93 -15.47
C ASP A 128 -4.99 9.36 -14.99
N ASN A 129 -6.22 9.67 -14.62
CA ASN A 129 -6.63 10.97 -14.06
C ASN A 129 -6.84 10.89 -12.53
N ASP A 130 -6.32 9.86 -11.88
CA ASP A 130 -6.49 9.60 -10.45
C ASP A 130 -7.96 9.47 -10.01
N MET A 131 -8.86 9.07 -10.93
CA MET A 131 -10.26 8.81 -10.61
C MET A 131 -10.46 7.34 -10.23
N LEU A 132 -11.24 7.10 -9.18
CA LEU A 132 -11.53 5.75 -8.72
C LEU A 132 -12.38 4.98 -9.75
N VAL A 133 -11.81 3.93 -10.33
CA VAL A 133 -12.49 3.01 -11.26
C VAL A 133 -13.23 1.92 -10.47
N GLY A 134 -12.63 1.43 -9.39
CA GLY A 134 -13.23 0.39 -8.54
C GLY A 134 -12.47 0.20 -7.24
N ALA A 135 -13.13 -0.42 -6.28
CA ALA A 135 -12.52 -0.76 -4.99
C ALA A 135 -13.10 -2.05 -4.44
N ASP A 136 -12.34 -2.71 -3.57
CA ASP A 136 -12.75 -3.91 -2.85
C ASP A 136 -12.11 -4.00 -1.47
N ALA A 137 -12.70 -4.79 -0.59
CA ALA A 137 -12.16 -5.17 0.70
C ALA A 137 -11.94 -6.68 0.72
N ILE A 138 -10.69 -7.11 0.87
CA ILE A 138 -10.26 -8.50 0.70
C ILE A 138 -9.38 -8.95 1.87
N ASN A 139 -9.24 -10.27 2.05
CA ASN A 139 -8.15 -10.79 2.85
C ASN A 139 -6.81 -10.64 2.12
N GLY A 140 -5.73 -10.45 2.85
CA GLY A 140 -4.39 -10.27 2.25
C GLY A 140 -3.98 -11.42 1.32
N VAL A 141 -4.38 -12.66 1.63
CA VAL A 141 -4.09 -13.84 0.80
C VAL A 141 -4.74 -13.80 -0.59
N ASP A 142 -5.76 -12.98 -0.78
CA ASP A 142 -6.49 -12.86 -2.05
C ASP A 142 -5.98 -11.68 -2.92
N ILE A 143 -4.90 -11.01 -2.48
CA ILE A 143 -4.42 -9.76 -3.11
C ILE A 143 -4.02 -9.96 -4.57
N GLU A 144 -3.32 -11.03 -4.91
CA GLU A 144 -2.89 -11.29 -6.28
C GLU A 144 -4.09 -11.48 -7.22
N GLN A 145 -5.09 -12.27 -6.79
CA GLN A 145 -6.32 -12.45 -7.55
C GLN A 145 -7.06 -11.12 -7.77
N SER A 146 -7.08 -10.26 -6.75
CA SER A 146 -7.69 -8.94 -6.84
C SER A 146 -6.95 -8.03 -7.82
N ILE A 147 -5.61 -8.05 -7.82
CA ILE A 147 -4.77 -7.30 -8.78
C ILE A 147 -5.08 -7.76 -10.22
N GLN A 148 -5.09 -9.07 -10.47
CA GLN A 148 -5.39 -9.63 -11.79
C GLN A 148 -6.78 -9.22 -12.28
N ARG A 149 -7.78 -9.25 -11.39
CA ARG A 149 -9.14 -8.84 -11.71
C ARG A 149 -9.24 -7.36 -12.08
N PHE A 150 -8.59 -6.48 -11.31
CA PHE A 150 -8.62 -5.05 -11.59
C PHE A 150 -7.84 -4.70 -12.86
N PHE A 151 -6.69 -5.31 -13.10
CA PHE A 151 -5.94 -5.10 -14.34
C PHE A 151 -6.61 -5.74 -15.57
N GLY A 152 -7.63 -6.57 -15.40
CA GLY A 152 -8.52 -6.99 -16.49
C GLY A 152 -9.36 -5.85 -17.07
N ASP A 153 -9.57 -4.76 -16.33
CA ASP A 153 -10.21 -3.54 -16.83
C ASP A 153 -9.15 -2.58 -17.38
N ALA A 154 -9.20 -2.31 -18.70
CA ALA A 154 -8.23 -1.44 -19.38
C ALA A 154 -8.24 0.01 -18.88
N ARG A 155 -9.26 0.46 -18.17
CA ARG A 155 -9.32 1.80 -17.55
C ARG A 155 -8.41 1.93 -16.34
N VAL A 156 -8.06 0.81 -15.70
CA VAL A 156 -7.23 0.83 -14.50
C VAL A 156 -5.77 1.06 -14.87
N ALA A 157 -5.23 2.19 -14.48
CA ALA A 157 -3.83 2.54 -14.66
C ALA A 157 -2.97 1.95 -13.53
N TYR A 158 -3.42 2.09 -12.29
CA TYR A 158 -2.71 1.59 -11.11
C TYR A 158 -3.67 1.27 -9.96
N ILE A 159 -3.12 0.63 -8.93
CA ILE A 159 -3.86 0.24 -7.73
C ILE A 159 -3.14 0.76 -6.49
N HIS A 160 -3.88 1.34 -5.53
CA HIS A 160 -3.43 1.54 -4.16
C HIS A 160 -3.97 0.47 -3.23
N VAL A 161 -3.11 -0.05 -2.39
CA VAL A 161 -3.46 -0.97 -1.32
C VAL A 161 -3.43 -0.22 0.01
N HIS A 162 -4.45 -0.40 0.83
CA HIS A 162 -4.55 0.16 2.17
C HIS A 162 -4.84 -0.93 3.18
N ASN A 163 -4.38 -0.76 4.42
CA ASN A 163 -4.86 -1.58 5.53
C ASN A 163 -6.29 -1.16 5.86
N ALA A 164 -7.26 -2.05 5.69
CA ALA A 164 -8.69 -1.68 5.73
C ALA A 164 -9.14 -1.15 7.10
N ARG A 165 -8.67 -1.77 8.21
CA ARG A 165 -9.08 -1.37 9.58
C ARG A 165 -8.65 0.04 9.95
N PRO A 166 -7.34 0.41 9.88
CA PRO A 166 -6.89 1.77 10.17
C PRO A 166 -7.04 2.73 8.98
N GLY A 167 -7.33 2.25 7.77
CA GLY A 167 -7.47 3.04 6.55
C GLY A 167 -6.16 3.54 5.94
N CYS A 168 -5.00 3.26 6.55
CA CYS A 168 -3.72 3.80 6.13
C CYS A 168 -3.20 3.18 4.83
N TYR A 169 -2.54 3.99 4.00
CA TYR A 169 -1.88 3.55 2.77
C TYR A 169 -0.81 2.50 3.07
N ALA A 170 -0.70 1.47 2.23
CA ALA A 170 0.29 0.42 2.33
C ALA A 170 1.30 0.47 1.19
N CYS A 171 0.85 0.36 -0.06
CA CYS A 171 1.72 0.35 -1.23
C CYS A 171 0.95 0.66 -2.52
N ARG A 172 1.70 0.83 -3.60
CA ARG A 172 1.19 0.98 -4.97
C ARG A 172 1.49 -0.27 -5.78
N VAL A 173 0.60 -0.59 -6.71
CA VAL A 173 0.77 -1.65 -7.70
C VAL A 173 0.54 -1.04 -9.08
N ASP A 174 1.53 -1.18 -9.94
CA ASP A 174 1.50 -0.73 -11.33
C ASP A 174 1.50 -1.94 -12.28
N ARG A 175 1.09 -1.74 -13.53
CA ARG A 175 1.34 -2.71 -14.62
C ARG A 175 2.84 -2.79 -14.87
N ALA A 176 3.41 -3.99 -15.12
CA ALA A 176 4.83 -4.22 -15.41
C ALA A 176 5.03 -4.76 -16.82
#